data_ea7b17acfebcdd979bbeb1b21335d3ca
#
_entry.id   ea7b17acfebcdd979bbeb1b21335d3ca
#
_cell.length_a   1.000
_cell.length_b   1.000
_cell.length_c   1.000
_cell.angle_alpha   90.00
_cell.angle_beta   90.00
_cell.angle_gamma   90.00
#
_symmetry.space_group_name_H-M   'P 1'
#
loop_
_entity.id
_entity.type
_entity.pdbx_description
1 polymer ?
#
loop_
_entity_poly.entity_id
_entity_poly.type
_entity_poly.pdbx_seq_one_letter_code
_entity_poly.pdbx_strand_id
1 'polypeptide(L)'
;MIEKREEQKAELKENGELDFAYSIAGFHRVRFNVFRQRGTYAVALRILSFEIPEAKRLGIPPSVVDLTNRKRGLVLVTGPTGSGKSTTLASLIHIISETYAKTIITLEDPIEYLHPHSKSIVLQREIGYDSKSYASALRAALREDPDVILVGEMRDLETISIAITAAETGHLVFSTLHTNSAAATIDRVIDVFPPHQQQQTRIQLSGVIEGIIAQQLLPKEGGGRVAAYEVMLATPAIRNLIREGKSFQIQSMIQTSKKLGMQAMDDAIYDLYICLLYTSPSPRD
;
A
#
# COMPACT_ATOMS: atom_id res chain seq x y z
N MET A 1 -22.15 -14.39 14.20
CA MET A 1 -22.60 -12.97 14.12
C MET A 1 -23.11 -12.42 15.47
N ILE A 2 -23.89 -13.18 16.25
CA ILE A 2 -24.41 -12.74 17.55
C ILE A 2 -23.29 -12.66 18.61
N GLU A 3 -22.40 -13.67 18.69
CA GLU A 3 -21.28 -13.71 19.65
C GLU A 3 -20.32 -12.53 19.47
N LYS A 4 -19.91 -12.21 18.24
CA LYS A 4 -19.04 -11.05 17.97
C LYS A 4 -19.66 -9.71 18.37
N ARG A 5 -20.98 -9.56 18.31
CA ARG A 5 -21.65 -8.33 18.79
C ARG A 5 -21.54 -8.17 20.32
N GLU A 6 -21.54 -9.27 21.06
CA GLU A 6 -21.36 -9.21 22.51
C GLU A 6 -19.89 -8.92 22.90
N GLU A 7 -18.91 -9.48 22.18
CA GLU A 7 -17.49 -9.15 22.34
C GLU A 7 -17.23 -7.68 22.05
N GLN A 8 -17.72 -7.15 20.93
CA GLN A 8 -17.62 -5.75 20.57
C GLN A 8 -18.28 -4.81 21.58
N LYS A 9 -19.42 -5.21 22.14
CA LYS A 9 -20.07 -4.45 23.22
C LYS A 9 -19.26 -4.48 24.52
N ALA A 10 -18.61 -5.60 24.83
CA ALA A 10 -17.73 -5.71 25.98
C ALA A 10 -16.50 -4.82 25.79
N GLU A 11 -15.87 -4.88 24.64
CA GLU A 11 -14.74 -4.05 24.26
C GLU A 11 -15.06 -2.54 24.35
N LEU A 12 -16.19 -2.12 23.79
CA LEU A 12 -16.66 -0.73 23.87
C LEU A 12 -16.92 -0.28 25.31
N LYS A 13 -17.42 -1.16 26.17
CA LYS A 13 -17.64 -0.85 27.59
C LYS A 13 -16.33 -0.72 28.36
N GLU A 14 -15.37 -1.58 28.07
CA GLU A 14 -14.07 -1.66 28.75
C GLU A 14 -13.14 -0.54 28.27
N ASN A 15 -12.94 -0.42 26.97
CA ASN A 15 -11.97 0.51 26.35
C ASN A 15 -12.55 1.92 26.13
N GLY A 16 -13.88 2.05 26.06
CA GLY A 16 -14.56 3.31 25.76
C GLY A 16 -14.57 3.68 24.28
N GLU A 17 -13.95 2.86 23.42
CA GLU A 17 -13.89 3.03 21.96
C GLU A 17 -13.95 1.67 21.26
N LEU A 18 -14.42 1.69 20.00
CA LEU A 18 -14.51 0.50 19.14
C LEU A 18 -14.42 0.94 17.67
N ASP A 19 -13.52 0.35 16.90
CA ASP A 19 -13.40 0.55 15.45
C ASP A 19 -13.77 -0.75 14.72
N PHE A 20 -14.68 -0.67 13.75
CA PHE A 20 -15.09 -1.82 12.94
C PHE A 20 -15.64 -1.39 11.60
N ALA A 21 -15.62 -2.29 10.63
CA ALA A 21 -16.26 -2.07 9.34
C ALA A 21 -17.47 -3.02 9.16
N TYR A 22 -18.50 -2.53 8.52
CA TYR A 22 -19.72 -3.30 8.25
C TYR A 22 -20.21 -3.05 6.81
N SER A 23 -20.56 -4.13 6.12
CA SER A 23 -21.13 -4.06 4.78
C SER A 23 -22.65 -4.05 4.87
N ILE A 24 -23.27 -2.97 4.41
CA ILE A 24 -24.73 -2.84 4.36
C ILE A 24 -25.18 -3.32 2.99
N ALA A 25 -25.97 -4.42 2.97
CA ALA A 25 -26.45 -5.01 1.73
C ALA A 25 -27.20 -3.98 0.87
N GLY A 26 -26.85 -3.86 -0.40
CA GLY A 26 -27.47 -2.92 -1.33
C GLY A 26 -27.07 -1.45 -1.16
N PHE A 27 -26.13 -1.15 -0.25
CA PHE A 27 -25.69 0.23 -0.03
C PHE A 27 -24.17 0.35 -0.16
N HIS A 28 -23.41 0.38 0.95
CA HIS A 28 -21.96 0.55 0.98
C HIS A 28 -21.34 -0.21 2.16
N ARG A 29 -20.02 -0.42 2.10
CA ARG A 29 -19.23 -0.75 3.28
C ARG A 29 -19.00 0.55 4.07
N VAL A 30 -19.20 0.50 5.37
CA VAL A 30 -19.07 1.65 6.24
C VAL A 30 -18.11 1.30 7.36
N ARG A 31 -17.10 2.13 7.57
CA ARG A 31 -16.24 2.10 8.75
C ARG A 31 -16.90 2.92 9.85
N PHE A 32 -16.98 2.33 11.02
CA PHE A 32 -17.54 2.93 12.24
C PHE A 32 -16.41 3.08 13.25
N ASN A 33 -16.26 4.28 13.79
CA ASN A 33 -15.50 4.51 15.02
C ASN A 33 -16.48 5.00 16.07
N VAL A 34 -16.75 4.16 17.06
CA VAL A 34 -17.64 4.44 18.18
C VAL A 34 -16.79 4.78 19.39
N PHE A 35 -17.05 5.89 20.05
CA PHE A 35 -16.26 6.34 21.19
C PHE A 35 -17.11 7.04 22.25
N ARG A 36 -16.62 7.04 23.49
CA ARG A 36 -17.23 7.78 24.59
C ARG A 36 -16.80 9.24 24.59
N GLN A 37 -17.78 10.13 24.76
CA GLN A 37 -17.53 11.55 24.99
C GLN A 37 -18.56 12.10 26.00
N ARG A 38 -18.11 12.82 27.03
CA ARG A 38 -18.97 13.46 28.07
C ARG A 38 -20.08 12.57 28.64
N GLY A 39 -19.78 11.28 28.86
CA GLY A 39 -20.74 10.30 29.41
C GLY A 39 -21.72 9.70 28.40
N THR A 40 -21.68 10.11 27.13
CA THR A 40 -22.47 9.56 26.02
C THR A 40 -21.60 8.87 24.99
N TYR A 41 -22.20 8.14 24.05
CA TYR A 41 -21.48 7.61 22.88
C TYR A 41 -21.63 8.55 21.69
N ALA A 42 -20.56 8.68 20.94
CA ALA A 42 -20.53 9.33 19.64
C ALA A 42 -20.02 8.35 18.59
N VAL A 43 -20.35 8.58 17.32
CA VAL A 43 -19.98 7.72 16.21
C VAL A 43 -19.46 8.56 15.06
N ALA A 44 -18.26 8.26 14.60
CA ALA A 44 -17.71 8.76 13.33
C ALA A 44 -17.92 7.68 12.25
N LEU A 45 -18.48 8.08 11.11
CA LEU A 45 -18.80 7.19 10.01
C LEU A 45 -17.99 7.57 8.77
N ARG A 46 -17.38 6.57 8.11
CA ARG A 46 -16.76 6.73 6.80
C ARG A 46 -17.38 5.73 5.83
N ILE A 47 -18.03 6.26 4.79
CA ILE A 47 -18.55 5.45 3.68
C ILE A 47 -17.37 5.08 2.78
N LEU A 48 -17.18 3.79 2.52
CA LEU A 48 -16.16 3.24 1.64
C LEU A 48 -16.77 2.96 0.26
N SER A 49 -16.05 3.26 -0.81
CA SER A 49 -16.52 2.99 -2.17
C SER A 49 -16.48 1.49 -2.46
N PHE A 50 -17.49 0.97 -3.15
CA PHE A 50 -17.46 -0.40 -3.69
C PHE A 50 -16.71 -0.48 -5.02
N GLU A 51 -16.71 0.61 -5.78
CA GLU A 51 -16.09 0.63 -7.09
C GLU A 51 -14.58 0.79 -6.95
N ILE A 52 -13.84 -0.15 -7.51
CA ILE A 52 -12.38 -0.07 -7.62
C ILE A 52 -12.07 0.75 -8.88
N PRO A 53 -11.44 1.93 -8.75
CA PRO A 53 -11.14 2.76 -9.90
C PRO A 53 -10.13 2.10 -10.84
N GLU A 54 -10.32 2.23 -12.14
CA GLU A 54 -9.36 1.78 -13.15
C GLU A 54 -8.03 2.54 -13.03
N ALA A 55 -6.90 1.85 -13.26
CA ALA A 55 -5.55 2.44 -13.21
C ALA A 55 -5.41 3.67 -14.13
N LYS A 56 -6.01 3.62 -15.32
CA LYS A 56 -6.00 4.73 -16.28
C LYS A 56 -6.71 5.97 -15.71
N ARG A 57 -7.83 5.80 -15.01
CA ARG A 57 -8.59 6.90 -14.38
C ARG A 57 -7.82 7.53 -13.22
N LEU A 58 -7.01 6.74 -12.53
CA LEU A 58 -6.13 7.19 -11.45
C LEU A 58 -4.83 7.84 -11.96
N GLY A 59 -4.55 7.76 -13.27
CA GLY A 59 -3.29 8.23 -13.85
C GLY A 59 -2.08 7.40 -13.41
N ILE A 60 -2.30 6.13 -13.06
CA ILE A 60 -1.18 5.24 -12.68
C ILE A 60 -0.27 5.03 -13.90
N PRO A 61 1.05 5.30 -13.77
CA PRO A 61 1.98 5.15 -14.87
C PRO A 61 2.01 3.70 -15.40
N PRO A 62 2.15 3.50 -16.73
CA PRO A 62 2.24 2.15 -17.32
C PRO A 62 3.32 1.28 -16.69
N SER A 63 4.48 1.85 -16.36
CA SER A 63 5.58 1.15 -15.68
C SER A 63 5.22 0.60 -14.29
N VAL A 64 4.26 1.24 -13.61
CA VAL A 64 3.71 0.74 -12.33
C VAL A 64 2.73 -0.40 -12.60
N VAL A 65 1.88 -0.28 -13.62
CA VAL A 65 0.99 -1.36 -14.05
C VAL A 65 1.80 -2.59 -14.46
N ASP A 66 2.93 -2.43 -15.14
CA ASP A 66 3.81 -3.54 -15.54
C ASP A 66 4.37 -4.34 -14.35
N LEU A 67 4.41 -3.78 -13.14
CA LEU A 67 4.80 -4.52 -11.94
C LEU A 67 3.81 -5.63 -11.59
N THR A 68 2.56 -5.56 -12.04
CA THR A 68 1.56 -6.64 -11.86
C THR A 68 1.91 -7.93 -12.62
N ASN A 69 2.80 -7.84 -13.62
CA ASN A 69 3.28 -8.97 -14.42
C ASN A 69 4.40 -9.76 -13.73
N ARG A 70 4.93 -9.24 -12.61
CA ARG A 70 6.02 -9.92 -11.90
C ARG A 70 5.53 -11.23 -11.29
N LYS A 71 6.40 -12.23 -11.32
CA LYS A 71 6.11 -13.54 -10.73
C LYS A 71 6.35 -13.52 -9.21
N ARG A 72 7.32 -12.75 -8.75
CA ARG A 72 7.75 -12.63 -7.35
C ARG A 72 8.45 -11.30 -7.14
N GLY A 73 8.64 -10.95 -5.89
CA GLY A 73 9.37 -9.76 -5.45
C GLY A 73 8.52 -8.86 -4.57
N LEU A 74 9.07 -7.73 -4.19
CA LEU A 74 8.43 -6.76 -3.29
C LEU A 74 8.15 -5.45 -4.04
N VAL A 75 6.92 -5.00 -4.01
CA VAL A 75 6.47 -3.71 -4.56
C VAL A 75 5.91 -2.87 -3.42
N LEU A 76 6.42 -1.66 -3.25
CA LEU A 76 6.02 -0.75 -2.18
C LEU A 76 5.31 0.48 -2.74
N VAL A 77 4.13 0.79 -2.20
CA VAL A 77 3.41 2.03 -2.46
C VAL A 77 3.48 2.90 -1.22
N THR A 78 4.05 4.09 -1.34
CA THR A 78 4.38 4.94 -0.19
C THR A 78 3.79 6.33 -0.32
N GLY A 79 3.78 7.09 0.77
CA GLY A 79 3.21 8.44 0.82
C GLY A 79 2.48 8.69 2.14
N PRO A 80 2.13 9.95 2.42
CA PRO A 80 1.41 10.31 3.63
C PRO A 80 0.01 9.66 3.72
N THR A 81 -0.59 9.72 4.89
CA THR A 81 -1.98 9.29 5.06
C THR A 81 -2.90 10.10 4.14
N GLY A 82 -3.82 9.41 3.46
CA GLY A 82 -4.73 10.06 2.51
C GLY A 82 -4.13 10.35 1.13
N SER A 83 -2.92 9.89 0.81
CA SER A 83 -2.32 10.04 -0.53
C SER A 83 -2.88 9.09 -1.59
N GLY A 84 -3.80 8.18 -1.23
CA GLY A 84 -4.46 7.26 -2.17
C GLY A 84 -3.76 5.91 -2.35
N LYS A 85 -2.84 5.52 -1.44
CA LYS A 85 -2.10 4.25 -1.51
C LYS A 85 -3.02 3.03 -1.65
N SER A 86 -4.02 2.91 -0.78
CA SER A 86 -5.00 1.79 -0.80
C SER A 86 -5.76 1.74 -2.12
N THR A 87 -6.12 2.90 -2.67
CA THR A 87 -6.83 2.98 -3.96
C THR A 87 -5.94 2.51 -5.12
N THR A 88 -4.67 2.92 -5.13
CA THR A 88 -3.68 2.47 -6.12
C THR A 88 -3.45 0.96 -6.02
N LEU A 89 -3.24 0.44 -4.81
CA LEU A 89 -3.07 -1.00 -4.58
C LEU A 89 -4.31 -1.80 -4.98
N ALA A 90 -5.51 -1.33 -4.62
CA ALA A 90 -6.75 -1.98 -5.01
C ALA A 90 -6.87 -2.07 -6.54
N SER A 91 -6.52 -1.00 -7.27
CA SER A 91 -6.50 -1.01 -8.73
C SER A 91 -5.49 -2.02 -9.30
N LEU A 92 -4.28 -2.12 -8.74
CA LEU A 92 -3.27 -3.10 -9.17
C LEU A 92 -3.69 -4.54 -8.89
N ILE A 93 -4.24 -4.81 -7.70
CA ILE A 93 -4.79 -6.14 -7.34
C ILE A 93 -5.95 -6.52 -8.26
N HIS A 94 -6.82 -5.56 -8.58
CA HIS A 94 -7.92 -5.78 -9.52
C HIS A 94 -7.43 -6.18 -10.92
N ILE A 95 -6.40 -5.49 -11.44
CA ILE A 95 -5.76 -5.85 -12.72
C ILE A 95 -5.22 -7.28 -12.67
N ILE A 96 -4.53 -7.67 -11.60
CA ILE A 96 -4.02 -9.03 -11.44
C ILE A 96 -5.18 -10.03 -11.45
N SER A 97 -6.24 -9.75 -10.67
CA SER A 97 -7.41 -10.63 -10.54
C SER A 97 -8.14 -10.86 -11.86
N GLU A 98 -8.23 -9.84 -12.70
CA GLU A 98 -8.88 -9.95 -14.01
C GLU A 98 -7.99 -10.57 -15.09
N THR A 99 -6.68 -10.42 -14.95
CA THR A 99 -5.73 -10.83 -16.00
C THR A 99 -5.25 -12.26 -15.83
N TYR A 100 -4.95 -12.69 -14.60
CA TYR A 100 -4.27 -13.95 -14.30
C TYR A 100 -5.11 -14.87 -13.42
N ALA A 101 -4.91 -16.18 -13.56
CA ALA A 101 -5.44 -17.21 -12.66
C ALA A 101 -4.44 -17.42 -11.52
N LYS A 102 -4.64 -16.70 -10.41
CA LYS A 102 -3.75 -16.68 -9.23
C LYS A 102 -4.55 -16.76 -7.94
N THR A 103 -3.89 -17.19 -6.86
CA THR A 103 -4.38 -17.03 -5.49
C THR A 103 -3.83 -15.74 -4.92
N ILE A 104 -4.70 -14.79 -4.60
CA ILE A 104 -4.37 -13.48 -4.04
C ILE A 104 -4.87 -13.44 -2.60
N ILE A 105 -3.99 -13.12 -1.66
CA ILE A 105 -4.36 -12.93 -0.26
C ILE A 105 -4.09 -11.48 0.12
N THR A 106 -5.09 -10.81 0.69
CA THR A 106 -4.93 -9.47 1.23
C THR A 106 -5.07 -9.47 2.76
N LEU A 107 -4.20 -8.73 3.41
CA LEU A 107 -4.16 -8.53 4.85
C LEU A 107 -4.31 -7.03 5.10
N GLU A 108 -5.44 -6.57 5.65
CA GLU A 108 -5.81 -5.16 5.67
C GLU A 108 -6.36 -4.73 7.05
N ASP A 109 -6.25 -3.44 7.37
CA ASP A 109 -6.75 -2.86 8.63
C ASP A 109 -7.32 -1.44 8.43
N PRO A 110 -8.65 -1.35 8.19
CA PRO A 110 -9.57 -2.39 7.75
C PRO A 110 -9.55 -2.61 6.23
N ILE A 111 -10.34 -3.57 5.72
CA ILE A 111 -10.56 -3.75 4.29
C ILE A 111 -11.31 -2.52 3.74
N GLU A 112 -10.66 -1.78 2.83
CA GLU A 112 -11.25 -0.59 2.19
C GLU A 112 -12.02 -0.91 0.91
N TYR A 113 -11.51 -1.84 0.09
CA TYR A 113 -12.13 -2.26 -1.17
C TYR A 113 -12.43 -3.75 -1.16
N LEU A 114 -13.63 -4.13 -1.63
CA LEU A 114 -13.99 -5.54 -1.79
C LEU A 114 -13.65 -5.99 -3.21
N HIS A 115 -12.78 -6.99 -3.31
CA HIS A 115 -12.39 -7.56 -4.58
C HIS A 115 -13.30 -8.75 -4.94
N PRO A 116 -14.03 -8.69 -6.06
CA PRO A 116 -14.74 -9.87 -6.54
C PRO A 116 -13.75 -10.93 -7.03
N HIS A 117 -14.12 -12.19 -6.91
CA HIS A 117 -13.42 -13.25 -7.63
C HIS A 117 -13.62 -13.06 -9.14
N SER A 118 -12.54 -13.16 -9.91
CA SER A 118 -12.56 -13.09 -11.37
C SER A 118 -11.78 -14.28 -11.92
N LYS A 119 -10.70 -14.07 -12.70
CA LYS A 119 -9.79 -15.16 -13.05
C LYS A 119 -8.99 -15.65 -11.84
N SER A 120 -8.68 -14.74 -10.91
CA SER A 120 -8.03 -15.09 -9.64
C SER A 120 -9.05 -15.32 -8.53
N ILE A 121 -8.65 -16.11 -7.53
CA ILE A 121 -9.32 -16.18 -6.24
C ILE A 121 -8.72 -15.12 -5.35
N VAL A 122 -9.55 -14.23 -4.79
CA VAL A 122 -9.10 -13.18 -3.85
C VAL A 122 -9.65 -13.47 -2.47
N LEU A 123 -8.77 -13.69 -1.52
CA LEU A 123 -9.07 -13.95 -0.11
C LEU A 123 -8.63 -12.73 0.70
N GLN A 124 -9.58 -12.02 1.29
CA GLN A 124 -9.32 -10.80 2.07
C GLN A 124 -9.50 -11.08 3.56
N ARG A 125 -8.48 -10.72 4.35
CA ARG A 125 -8.49 -10.90 5.80
C ARG A 125 -8.29 -9.56 6.50
N GLU A 126 -9.18 -9.24 7.43
CA GLU A 126 -9.12 -8.01 8.21
C GLU A 126 -8.39 -8.25 9.53
N ILE A 127 -7.37 -7.42 9.81
CA ILE A 127 -6.65 -7.46 11.09
C ILE A 127 -7.58 -6.97 12.21
N GLY A 128 -7.48 -7.61 13.36
CA GLY A 128 -8.39 -7.37 14.48
C GLY A 128 -9.70 -8.15 14.39
N TYR A 129 -10.08 -8.60 13.17
CA TYR A 129 -11.32 -9.34 12.94
C TYR A 129 -11.05 -10.80 12.55
N ASP A 130 -10.29 -11.04 11.49
CA ASP A 130 -9.97 -12.38 10.95
C ASP A 130 -8.60 -12.87 11.44
N SER A 131 -7.73 -11.97 11.85
CA SER A 131 -6.41 -12.27 12.38
C SER A 131 -5.98 -11.25 13.43
N LYS A 132 -5.14 -11.66 14.37
CA LYS A 132 -4.70 -10.81 15.49
C LYS A 132 -3.68 -9.73 15.10
N SER A 133 -2.84 -9.98 14.09
CA SER A 133 -1.78 -9.07 13.66
C SER A 133 -1.36 -9.36 12.22
N TYR A 134 -0.71 -8.38 11.58
CA TYR A 134 -0.12 -8.56 10.26
C TYR A 134 0.90 -9.70 10.22
N ALA A 135 1.79 -9.78 11.21
CA ALA A 135 2.81 -10.82 11.26
C ALA A 135 2.20 -12.24 11.37
N SER A 136 1.18 -12.43 12.23
CA SER A 136 0.51 -13.72 12.37
C SER A 136 -0.28 -14.08 11.10
N ALA A 137 -0.98 -13.11 10.52
CA ALA A 137 -1.74 -13.30 9.28
C ALA A 137 -0.84 -13.66 8.10
N LEU A 138 0.31 -12.97 7.96
CA LEU A 138 1.27 -13.20 6.88
C LEU A 138 1.93 -14.58 6.99
N ARG A 139 2.29 -15.01 8.22
CA ARG A 139 2.79 -16.40 8.43
C ARG A 139 1.75 -17.46 8.06
N ALA A 140 0.49 -17.22 8.35
CA ALA A 140 -0.59 -18.13 7.97
C ALA A 140 -0.77 -18.14 6.44
N ALA A 141 -0.82 -16.97 5.82
CA ALA A 141 -0.97 -16.80 4.37
C ALA A 141 0.07 -17.60 3.57
N LEU A 142 1.33 -17.65 4.03
CA LEU A 142 2.40 -18.44 3.37
C LEU A 142 2.14 -19.96 3.33
N ARG A 143 1.12 -20.47 4.03
CA ARG A 143 0.71 -21.88 3.99
C ARG A 143 -0.59 -22.10 3.20
N GLU A 144 -1.12 -21.04 2.62
CA GLU A 144 -2.38 -21.02 1.87
C GLU A 144 -2.13 -21.01 0.35
N ASP A 145 -0.88 -21.32 -0.07
CA ASP A 145 -0.41 -21.36 -1.47
C ASP A 145 -0.72 -20.09 -2.28
N PRO A 146 -0.32 -18.92 -1.79
CA PRO A 146 -0.58 -17.66 -2.46
C PRO A 146 0.43 -17.40 -3.58
N ASP A 147 -0.02 -16.86 -4.72
CA ASP A 147 0.86 -16.26 -5.73
C ASP A 147 1.17 -14.79 -5.41
N VAL A 148 0.16 -14.09 -4.87
CA VAL A 148 0.22 -12.65 -4.58
C VAL A 148 -0.26 -12.38 -3.17
N ILE A 149 0.47 -11.58 -2.44
CA ILE A 149 0.13 -11.17 -1.08
C ILE A 149 0.11 -9.63 -1.01
N LEU A 150 -1.00 -9.07 -0.55
CA LEU A 150 -1.08 -7.66 -0.16
C LEU A 150 -1.00 -7.56 1.36
N VAL A 151 0.03 -6.87 1.86
CA VAL A 151 0.15 -6.48 3.27
C VAL A 151 -0.19 -5.01 3.37
N GLY A 152 -1.31 -4.66 3.99
CA GLY A 152 -1.84 -3.30 4.04
C GLY A 152 -0.80 -2.27 4.45
N GLU A 153 0.00 -2.59 5.46
CA GLU A 153 1.16 -1.79 5.85
C GLU A 153 2.24 -2.60 6.58
N MET A 154 3.48 -2.14 6.46
CA MET A 154 4.64 -2.71 7.17
C MET A 154 5.17 -1.67 8.18
N ARG A 155 4.85 -1.84 9.46
CA ARG A 155 5.26 -0.90 10.52
C ARG A 155 6.38 -1.44 11.40
N ASP A 156 6.44 -2.73 11.59
CA ASP A 156 7.31 -3.40 12.55
C ASP A 156 8.30 -4.35 11.87
N LEU A 157 9.38 -4.62 12.58
CA LEU A 157 10.47 -5.49 12.14
C LEU A 157 9.98 -6.87 11.72
N GLU A 158 9.07 -7.45 12.49
CA GLU A 158 8.60 -8.82 12.26
C GLU A 158 7.84 -8.91 10.94
N THR A 159 6.88 -7.99 10.70
CA THR A 159 6.10 -7.93 9.45
C THR A 159 7.01 -7.69 8.25
N ILE A 160 7.97 -6.75 8.35
CA ILE A 160 8.93 -6.45 7.27
C ILE A 160 9.80 -7.68 6.95
N SER A 161 10.33 -8.35 7.97
CA SER A 161 11.17 -9.54 7.80
C SER A 161 10.42 -10.67 7.09
N ILE A 162 9.16 -10.93 7.48
CA ILE A 162 8.36 -11.99 6.86
C ILE A 162 8.00 -11.59 5.41
N ALA A 163 7.69 -10.32 5.13
CA ALA A 163 7.38 -9.85 3.79
C ALA A 163 8.58 -9.98 2.84
N ILE A 164 9.79 -9.64 3.30
CA ILE A 164 11.03 -9.84 2.52
C ILE A 164 11.23 -11.34 2.25
N THR A 165 11.07 -12.19 3.26
CA THR A 165 11.21 -13.65 3.11
C THR A 165 10.16 -14.21 2.12
N ALA A 166 8.92 -13.75 2.19
CA ALA A 166 7.88 -14.14 1.24
C ALA A 166 8.26 -13.79 -0.21
N ALA A 167 8.80 -12.57 -0.42
CA ALA A 167 9.27 -12.14 -1.73
C ALA A 167 10.49 -12.94 -2.23
N GLU A 168 11.40 -13.38 -1.33
CA GLU A 168 12.53 -14.27 -1.65
C GLU A 168 12.06 -15.67 -2.05
N THR A 169 11.04 -16.19 -1.37
CA THR A 169 10.55 -17.56 -1.55
C THR A 169 9.55 -17.73 -2.69
N GLY A 170 9.31 -16.70 -3.50
CA GLY A 170 8.61 -16.85 -4.76
C GLY A 170 7.29 -16.09 -4.89
N HIS A 171 6.85 -15.37 -3.87
CA HIS A 171 5.60 -14.63 -3.87
C HIS A 171 5.78 -13.19 -4.37
N LEU A 172 4.76 -12.66 -5.05
CA LEU A 172 4.69 -11.25 -5.36
C LEU A 172 4.00 -10.52 -4.20
N VAL A 173 4.76 -9.70 -3.49
CA VAL A 173 4.29 -9.00 -2.28
C VAL A 173 4.09 -7.52 -2.58
N PHE A 174 2.91 -7.02 -2.32
CA PHE A 174 2.59 -5.59 -2.31
C PHE A 174 2.44 -5.10 -0.88
N SER A 175 2.95 -3.91 -0.57
CA SER A 175 2.73 -3.30 0.75
C SER A 175 2.84 -1.79 0.73
N THR A 176 2.52 -1.16 1.89
CA THR A 176 2.64 0.28 2.06
C THR A 176 3.59 0.68 3.18
N LEU A 177 4.15 1.88 3.04
CA LEU A 177 4.82 2.63 4.09
C LEU A 177 4.39 4.11 4.05
N HIS A 178 4.76 4.88 5.08
CA HIS A 178 4.42 6.30 5.21
C HIS A 178 5.62 7.24 4.93
N THR A 179 6.43 6.89 3.95
CA THR A 179 7.59 7.68 3.50
C THR A 179 7.25 8.44 2.23
N ASN A 180 7.96 9.53 1.97
CA ASN A 180 7.63 10.47 0.90
C ASN A 180 8.47 10.27 -0.38
N SER A 181 9.47 9.38 -0.38
CA SER A 181 10.31 9.08 -1.53
C SER A 181 10.81 7.64 -1.51
N ALA A 182 11.27 7.14 -2.65
CA ALA A 182 11.83 5.80 -2.79
C ALA A 182 13.11 5.62 -1.94
N ALA A 183 14.00 6.61 -1.93
CA ALA A 183 15.22 6.59 -1.12
C ALA A 183 14.89 6.48 0.38
N ALA A 184 14.01 7.36 0.87
CA ALA A 184 13.58 7.35 2.28
C ALA A 184 12.84 6.05 2.64
N THR A 185 12.16 5.42 1.69
CA THR A 185 11.51 4.12 1.89
C THR A 185 12.52 3.02 2.16
N ILE A 186 13.59 2.97 1.35
CA ILE A 186 14.67 2.00 1.53
C ILE A 186 15.33 2.16 2.89
N ASP A 187 15.70 3.40 3.24
CA ASP A 187 16.31 3.68 4.54
C ASP A 187 15.38 3.30 5.68
N ARG A 188 14.08 3.64 5.59
CA ARG A 188 13.08 3.29 6.61
C ARG A 188 12.96 1.77 6.81
N VAL A 189 12.96 0.99 5.73
CA VAL A 189 12.92 -0.48 5.83
C VAL A 189 14.16 -1.02 6.53
N ILE A 190 15.34 -0.48 6.22
CA ILE A 190 16.61 -0.92 6.82
C ILE A 190 16.70 -0.51 8.29
N ASP A 191 16.32 0.71 8.64
CA ASP A 191 16.49 1.30 9.97
C ASP A 191 15.62 0.63 11.05
N VAL A 192 14.59 -0.11 10.67
CA VAL A 192 13.80 -0.92 11.60
C VAL A 192 14.62 -2.09 12.17
N PHE A 193 15.64 -2.55 11.44
CA PHE A 193 16.49 -3.67 11.87
C PHE A 193 17.64 -3.21 12.78
N PRO A 194 18.05 -4.05 13.75
CA PRO A 194 19.22 -3.77 14.56
C PRO A 194 20.46 -3.56 13.69
N PRO A 195 21.43 -2.73 14.12
CA PRO A 195 22.60 -2.37 13.30
C PRO A 195 23.37 -3.56 12.72
N HIS A 196 23.51 -4.64 13.50
CA HIS A 196 24.22 -5.85 13.07
C HIS A 196 23.48 -6.65 11.97
N GLN A 197 22.17 -6.41 11.74
CA GLN A 197 21.37 -7.06 10.71
C GLN A 197 21.20 -6.18 9.46
N GLN A 198 21.42 -4.89 9.55
CA GLN A 198 21.11 -3.95 8.47
C GLN A 198 21.83 -4.28 7.16
N GLN A 199 23.10 -4.69 7.21
CA GLN A 199 23.84 -5.06 5.99
C GLN A 199 23.23 -6.28 5.30
N GLN A 200 22.85 -7.30 6.07
CA GLN A 200 22.18 -8.49 5.55
C GLN A 200 20.80 -8.10 4.95
N THR A 201 20.05 -7.25 5.62
CA THR A 201 18.75 -6.75 5.14
C THR A 201 18.89 -5.96 3.85
N ARG A 202 19.95 -5.14 3.69
CA ARG A 202 20.26 -4.45 2.42
C ARG A 202 20.45 -5.44 1.26
N ILE A 203 21.19 -6.50 1.51
CA ILE A 203 21.43 -7.54 0.49
C ILE A 203 20.11 -8.21 0.11
N GLN A 204 19.30 -8.64 1.08
CA GLN A 204 18.01 -9.27 0.85
C GLN A 204 17.04 -8.32 0.13
N LEU A 205 16.85 -7.11 0.65
CA LEU A 205 15.98 -6.11 0.03
C LEU A 205 16.40 -5.81 -1.41
N SER A 206 17.71 -5.65 -1.67
CA SER A 206 18.23 -5.42 -3.01
C SER A 206 17.93 -6.58 -3.98
N GLY A 207 17.79 -7.79 -3.47
CA GLY A 207 17.44 -8.98 -4.25
C GLY A 207 15.96 -9.04 -4.62
N VAL A 208 15.08 -8.62 -3.74
CA VAL A 208 13.64 -8.83 -3.87
C VAL A 208 12.87 -7.61 -4.33
N ILE A 209 13.35 -6.38 -4.10
CA ILE A 209 12.62 -5.17 -4.49
C ILE A 209 12.42 -5.11 -6.01
N GLU A 210 11.19 -4.85 -6.47
CA GLU A 210 10.84 -4.69 -7.87
C GLU A 210 10.50 -3.24 -8.21
N GLY A 211 9.85 -2.53 -7.29
CA GLY A 211 9.54 -1.12 -7.47
C GLY A 211 9.11 -0.44 -6.18
N ILE A 212 9.33 0.87 -6.12
CA ILE A 212 8.80 1.75 -5.08
C ILE A 212 8.07 2.89 -5.76
N ILE A 213 6.82 3.10 -5.37
CA ILE A 213 5.92 4.12 -5.89
C ILE A 213 5.60 5.08 -4.75
N ALA A 214 6.20 6.27 -4.73
CA ALA A 214 5.79 7.30 -3.79
C ALA A 214 4.68 8.15 -4.42
N GLN A 215 3.63 8.45 -3.64
CA GLN A 215 2.40 9.03 -4.14
C GLN A 215 1.96 10.23 -3.29
N GLN A 216 1.54 11.29 -3.97
CA GLN A 216 0.90 12.46 -3.38
C GLN A 216 -0.39 12.79 -4.13
N LEU A 217 -1.39 13.30 -3.41
CA LEU A 217 -2.61 13.84 -4.01
C LEU A 217 -2.56 15.36 -4.00
N LEU A 218 -2.76 15.95 -5.17
CA LEU A 218 -2.78 17.39 -5.37
C LEU A 218 -4.22 17.84 -5.68
N PRO A 219 -4.61 19.07 -5.29
CA PRO A 219 -5.87 19.66 -5.72
C PRO A 219 -5.92 19.73 -7.24
N LYS A 220 -7.04 19.31 -7.84
CA LYS A 220 -7.24 19.38 -9.28
C LYS A 220 -7.98 20.66 -9.64
N GLU A 221 -7.61 21.28 -10.75
CA GLU A 221 -8.37 22.39 -11.32
C GLU A 221 -9.81 21.94 -11.66
N GLY A 222 -10.79 22.72 -11.28
CA GLY A 222 -12.21 22.34 -11.41
C GLY A 222 -12.73 21.41 -10.32
N GLY A 223 -11.92 21.12 -9.29
CA GLY A 223 -12.30 20.34 -8.12
C GLY A 223 -11.83 18.87 -8.16
N GLY A 224 -11.83 18.24 -6.99
CA GLY A 224 -11.31 16.90 -6.81
C GLY A 224 -9.81 16.87 -6.60
N ARG A 225 -9.18 15.70 -6.84
CA ARG A 225 -7.75 15.46 -6.62
C ARG A 225 -7.14 14.70 -7.80
N VAL A 226 -5.86 14.93 -8.06
CA VAL A 226 -5.04 14.20 -9.01
C VAL A 226 -3.81 13.64 -8.30
N ALA A 227 -3.38 12.45 -8.66
CA ALA A 227 -2.21 11.82 -8.06
C ALA A 227 -0.93 12.17 -8.83
N ALA A 228 0.12 12.56 -8.10
CA ALA A 228 1.49 12.62 -8.59
C ALA A 228 2.25 11.39 -8.08
N TYR A 229 3.06 10.79 -8.95
CA TYR A 229 3.79 9.54 -8.66
C TYR A 229 5.28 9.74 -8.86
N GLU A 230 6.09 9.44 -7.85
CA GLU A 230 7.50 9.09 -8.04
C GLU A 230 7.57 7.58 -8.29
N VAL A 231 8.27 7.17 -9.31
CA VAL A 231 8.41 5.76 -9.68
C VAL A 231 9.88 5.37 -9.73
N MET A 232 10.28 4.47 -8.85
CA MET A 232 11.58 3.81 -8.87
C MET A 232 11.39 2.34 -9.29
N LEU A 233 12.06 1.92 -10.35
CA LEU A 233 12.14 0.52 -10.77
C LEU A 233 13.49 -0.07 -10.36
N ALA A 234 13.48 -1.31 -9.91
CA ALA A 234 14.69 -1.99 -9.40
C ALA A 234 15.60 -2.49 -10.52
N THR A 235 16.26 -1.57 -11.21
CA THR A 235 17.34 -1.90 -12.16
C THR A 235 18.57 -2.47 -11.44
N PRO A 236 19.49 -3.15 -12.14
CA PRO A 236 20.76 -3.60 -11.55
C PRO A 236 21.54 -2.49 -10.84
N ALA A 237 21.51 -1.27 -11.38
CA ALA A 237 22.17 -0.11 -10.76
C ALA A 237 21.50 0.28 -9.44
N ILE A 238 20.16 0.36 -9.39
CA ILE A 238 19.40 0.63 -8.15
C ILE A 238 19.66 -0.46 -7.11
N ARG A 239 19.60 -1.74 -7.49
CA ARG A 239 19.90 -2.86 -6.59
C ARG A 239 21.31 -2.76 -6.00
N ASN A 240 22.29 -2.33 -6.78
CA ASN A 240 23.65 -2.11 -6.29
C ASN A 240 23.73 -0.96 -5.28
N LEU A 241 23.08 0.18 -5.57
CA LEU A 241 23.04 1.32 -4.64
C LEU A 241 22.43 0.93 -3.29
N ILE A 242 21.37 0.12 -3.29
CA ILE A 242 20.75 -0.39 -2.06
C ILE A 242 21.73 -1.25 -1.27
N ARG A 243 22.41 -2.19 -1.96
CA ARG A 243 23.37 -3.12 -1.36
C ARG A 243 24.56 -2.39 -0.73
N GLU A 244 25.04 -1.32 -1.37
CA GLU A 244 26.16 -0.53 -0.90
C GLU A 244 25.76 0.56 0.12
N GLY A 245 24.48 0.70 0.44
CA GLY A 245 23.99 1.73 1.38
C GLY A 245 24.08 3.15 0.82
N LYS A 246 24.04 3.30 -0.51
CA LYS A 246 24.12 4.60 -1.21
C LYS A 246 22.75 5.09 -1.65
N SER A 247 21.75 4.99 -0.75
CA SER A 247 20.36 5.39 -1.02
C SER A 247 20.22 6.84 -1.47
N PHE A 248 21.08 7.74 -1.01
CA PHE A 248 21.12 9.15 -1.42
C PHE A 248 21.36 9.37 -2.94
N GLN A 249 21.92 8.38 -3.65
CA GLN A 249 22.15 8.46 -5.11
C GLN A 249 20.92 8.00 -5.91
N ILE A 250 19.93 7.39 -5.27
CA ILE A 250 18.76 6.81 -5.95
C ILE A 250 17.96 7.90 -6.65
N GLN A 251 17.79 9.09 -6.03
CA GLN A 251 17.04 10.18 -6.63
C GLN A 251 17.64 10.61 -7.98
N SER A 252 18.94 10.77 -8.07
CA SER A 252 19.63 11.10 -9.35
C SER A 252 19.47 9.98 -10.37
N MET A 253 19.48 8.72 -9.93
CA MET A 253 19.26 7.59 -10.82
C MET A 253 17.84 7.57 -11.38
N ILE A 254 16.81 7.89 -10.56
CA ILE A 254 15.42 8.01 -11.02
C ILE A 254 15.32 9.08 -12.12
N GLN A 255 15.89 10.27 -11.88
CA GLN A 255 15.84 11.40 -12.83
C GLN A 255 16.47 11.06 -14.18
N THR A 256 17.58 10.30 -14.19
CA THR A 256 18.29 9.93 -15.42
C THR A 256 17.69 8.73 -16.12
N SER A 257 16.78 7.99 -15.49
CA SER A 257 16.22 6.73 -16.00
C SER A 257 14.77 6.85 -16.49
N LYS A 258 14.33 8.02 -16.92
CA LYS A 258 12.97 8.26 -17.46
C LYS A 258 12.61 7.31 -18.61
N LYS A 259 13.56 6.98 -19.48
CA LYS A 259 13.36 6.04 -20.60
C LYS A 259 13.00 4.61 -20.16
N LEU A 260 13.31 4.25 -18.92
CA LEU A 260 12.97 2.96 -18.32
C LEU A 260 11.61 2.98 -17.61
N GLY A 261 10.90 4.12 -17.64
CA GLY A 261 9.61 4.30 -16.96
C GLY A 261 9.74 4.79 -15.53
N MET A 262 10.92 5.21 -15.08
CA MET A 262 11.10 5.88 -13.80
C MET A 262 10.69 7.36 -13.92
N GLN A 263 10.20 7.93 -12.81
CA GLN A 263 9.73 9.30 -12.74
C GLN A 263 10.05 9.90 -11.38
N ALA A 264 10.63 11.10 -11.34
CA ALA A 264 10.80 11.84 -10.09
C ALA A 264 9.52 12.56 -9.70
N MET A 265 9.31 12.81 -8.40
CA MET A 265 8.10 13.49 -7.92
C MET A 265 7.96 14.90 -8.50
N ASP A 266 9.06 15.67 -8.55
CA ASP A 266 9.05 17.03 -9.10
C ASP A 266 8.67 17.05 -10.59
N ASP A 267 9.16 16.08 -11.36
CA ASP A 267 8.78 15.93 -12.77
C ASP A 267 7.27 15.61 -12.90
N ALA A 268 6.76 14.70 -12.06
CA ALA A 268 5.33 14.35 -12.07
C ALA A 268 4.45 15.55 -11.76
N ILE A 269 4.84 16.35 -10.75
CA ILE A 269 4.11 17.57 -10.36
C ILE A 269 4.17 18.62 -11.49
N TYR A 270 5.36 18.79 -12.10
CA TYR A 270 5.54 19.72 -13.20
C TYR A 270 4.69 19.35 -14.43
N ASP A 271 4.66 18.07 -14.79
CA ASP A 271 3.83 17.57 -15.91
C ASP A 271 2.34 17.80 -15.64
N LEU A 272 1.86 17.59 -14.40
CA LEU A 272 0.48 17.88 -14.01
C LEU A 272 0.16 19.38 -14.08
N TYR A 273 1.10 20.24 -13.70
CA TYR A 273 0.98 21.69 -13.80
C TYR A 273 0.88 22.16 -15.27
N ILE A 274 1.78 21.69 -16.12
CA ILE A 274 1.77 22.02 -17.56
C ILE A 274 0.50 21.53 -18.25
N CYS A 275 -0.03 20.36 -17.84
CA CYS A 275 -1.30 19.84 -18.37
C CYS A 275 -2.55 20.52 -17.78
N LEU A 276 -2.38 21.59 -16.98
CA LEU A 276 -3.48 22.32 -16.30
C LEU A 276 -4.35 21.41 -15.41
N LEU A 277 -3.81 20.32 -14.93
CA LEU A 277 -4.49 19.42 -13.98
C LEU A 277 -4.28 19.85 -12.52
N TYR A 278 -3.26 20.67 -12.27
CA TYR A 278 -2.90 21.19 -10.97
C TYR A 278 -2.48 22.66 -11.10
N THR A 279 -2.92 23.50 -10.17
CA THR A 279 -2.43 24.88 -10.00
C THR A 279 -1.58 24.95 -8.75
N SER A 280 -0.34 25.43 -8.86
CA SER A 280 0.49 25.69 -7.68
C SER A 280 -0.21 26.75 -6.83
N PRO A 281 -0.38 26.53 -5.51
CA PRO A 281 -0.91 27.56 -4.63
C PRO A 281 -0.02 28.81 -4.74
N SER A 282 -0.65 29.96 -4.93
CA SER A 282 0.07 31.22 -4.90
C SER A 282 0.65 31.43 -3.51
N PRO A 283 1.86 32.01 -3.38
CA PRO A 283 2.39 32.40 -2.06
C PRO A 283 1.53 33.41 -1.29
N ARG A 284 0.41 33.84 -1.90
CA ARG A 284 -0.54 34.84 -1.35
C ARG A 284 -1.90 34.20 -0.96
N ASP A 285 -2.11 32.90 -1.18
CA ASP A 285 -3.28 32.13 -0.75
C ASP A 285 -2.89 31.32 0.50
#